data_6afdba4bfb9e09612f134894ed0fecce
#
_entry.id   6afdba4bfb9e09612f134894ed0fecce
#
_cell.length_a   1.000
_cell.length_b   1.000
_cell.length_c   1.000
_cell.angle_alpha   90.00
_cell.angle_beta   90.00
_cell.angle_gamma   90.00
#
_symmetry.space_group_name_H-M   'P 1'
#
loop_
_entity.id
_entity.type
_entity.pdbx_description
1 polymer ?
#
loop_
_entity_poly.entity_id
_entity_poly.type
_entity_poly.pdbx_seq_one_letter_code
_entity_poly.pdbx_strand_id
1 'polypeptide(L)'
;MSKKITVSKAIGEALHEEMLRDEKVFIMGEDMAVMGNVFAITKGFLEEFGPNRVIDTPISEEGFVGMAVGAAMRGLRPVVELMYDDFATECADPLFNQAAKIRYMTGGQCSVPMVLRAPMGAGRRNAGQHSQSLENFFCHFPGLKVVAPCSAEDAKGLLKTAIRDEDPVIFLEHKLLYAHKEEIPEVEYTIPLGQAKVKREGKDLTIISWSREVNFALEAAKTLEQEGIDVEVLDLRSLVPLDWNAIKASISKTHNAIIVSEEVKRGSFAGELSAEISEELFDEVDAPVERVCGLNICSPFSPVLEDENFPHPADIVAAVKRVLNK
;
A
#
# COMPACT_ATOMS: atom_id res chain seq x y z
N MET A 1 21.08 -8.39 14.75
CA MET A 1 20.67 -7.29 15.66
C MET A 1 19.40 -6.68 15.07
N SER A 2 18.53 -6.10 15.89
CA SER A 2 17.33 -5.38 15.47
C SER A 2 17.38 -3.94 16.00
N LYS A 3 16.70 -3.04 15.32
CA LYS A 3 16.54 -1.64 15.75
C LYS A 3 15.06 -1.24 15.69
N LYS A 4 14.64 -0.38 16.62
CA LYS A 4 13.27 0.14 16.68
C LYS A 4 13.19 1.48 15.96
N ILE A 5 12.44 1.55 14.86
CA ILE A 5 12.25 2.76 14.06
C ILE A 5 10.78 2.97 13.66
N THR A 6 10.46 4.18 13.22
CA THR A 6 9.15 4.49 12.64
C THR A 6 9.06 4.04 11.18
N VAL A 7 7.83 3.86 10.67
CA VAL A 7 7.60 3.58 9.24
C VAL A 7 8.20 4.69 8.36
N SER A 8 7.98 5.98 8.71
CA SER A 8 8.58 7.10 7.96
C SER A 8 10.10 7.03 7.92
N LYS A 9 10.76 6.67 9.03
CA LYS A 9 12.20 6.49 9.05
C LYS A 9 12.65 5.27 8.24
N ALA A 10 11.89 4.18 8.26
CA ALA A 10 12.16 2.98 7.45
C ALA A 10 12.11 3.29 5.95
N ILE A 11 11.13 4.09 5.50
CA ILE A 11 11.04 4.59 4.13
C ILE A 11 12.25 5.47 3.79
N GLY A 12 12.60 6.44 4.65
CA GLY A 12 13.78 7.28 4.47
C GLY A 12 15.07 6.47 4.36
N GLU A 13 15.25 5.46 5.21
CA GLU A 13 16.42 4.56 5.12
C GLU A 13 16.44 3.74 3.83
N ALA A 14 15.29 3.25 3.36
CA ALA A 14 15.21 2.54 2.08
C ALA A 14 15.64 3.44 0.91
N LEU A 15 15.12 4.66 0.84
CA LEU A 15 15.50 5.65 -0.17
C LEU A 15 16.99 5.96 -0.12
N HIS A 16 17.51 6.25 1.06
CA HIS A 16 18.91 6.58 1.27
C HIS A 16 19.84 5.44 0.83
N GLU A 17 19.55 4.22 1.26
CA GLU A 17 20.34 3.02 0.92
C GLU A 17 20.31 2.75 -0.60
N GLU A 18 19.18 2.91 -1.27
CA GLU A 18 19.07 2.70 -2.71
C GLU A 18 19.74 3.84 -3.51
N MET A 19 19.68 5.08 -3.05
CA MET A 19 20.41 6.19 -3.66
C MET A 19 21.92 6.04 -3.51
N LEU A 20 22.41 5.48 -2.41
CA LEU A 20 23.83 5.14 -2.25
C LEU A 20 24.24 3.97 -3.14
N ARG A 21 23.38 2.96 -3.31
CA ARG A 21 23.63 1.76 -4.08
C ARG A 21 23.70 2.02 -5.60
N ASP A 22 22.84 2.90 -6.11
CA ASP A 22 22.68 3.12 -7.55
C ASP A 22 22.57 4.62 -7.86
N GLU A 23 23.52 5.15 -8.61
CA GLU A 23 23.58 6.57 -9.02
C GLU A 23 22.40 6.98 -9.93
N LYS A 24 21.70 6.02 -10.55
CA LYS A 24 20.54 6.27 -11.40
C LYS A 24 19.27 6.55 -10.59
N VAL A 25 19.25 6.20 -9.30
CA VAL A 25 18.11 6.48 -8.41
C VAL A 25 18.13 7.95 -8.03
N PHE A 26 17.03 8.64 -8.27
CA PHE A 26 16.81 10.01 -7.84
C PHE A 26 15.38 10.17 -7.32
N ILE A 27 15.15 11.14 -6.45
CA ILE A 27 13.85 11.44 -5.88
C ILE A 27 13.35 12.78 -6.37
N MET A 28 12.04 12.88 -6.59
CA MET A 28 11.40 14.10 -7.04
C MET A 28 9.95 14.21 -6.57
N GLY A 29 9.48 15.41 -6.39
CA GLY A 29 8.13 15.74 -5.96
C GLY A 29 8.08 17.14 -5.37
N GLU A 30 6.94 17.49 -4.81
CA GLU A 30 6.73 18.79 -4.19
C GLU A 30 7.40 18.83 -2.80
N ASP A 31 8.12 19.90 -2.51
CA ASP A 31 8.83 20.14 -1.24
C ASP A 31 9.82 19.01 -0.82
N MET A 32 10.28 18.20 -1.76
CA MET A 32 11.16 17.05 -1.49
C MET A 32 12.58 17.44 -1.08
N ALA A 33 13.11 18.51 -1.64
CA ALA A 33 14.49 18.92 -1.45
C ALA A 33 14.68 19.79 -0.19
N VAL A 34 14.17 21.00 -0.20
CA VAL A 34 14.44 21.99 0.88
C VAL A 34 13.72 21.60 2.17
N MET A 35 12.46 21.19 2.08
CA MET A 35 11.64 20.81 3.25
C MET A 35 11.90 19.37 3.72
N GLY A 36 12.38 18.51 2.85
CA GLY A 36 12.53 17.08 3.12
C GLY A 36 11.22 16.32 3.07
N ASN A 37 10.31 16.78 2.23
CA ASN A 37 8.88 16.51 2.06
C ASN A 37 8.03 16.94 3.29
N VAL A 38 6.70 16.90 3.11
CA VAL A 38 5.70 17.29 4.15
C VAL A 38 5.83 16.46 5.45
N PHE A 39 6.37 15.25 5.34
CA PHE A 39 6.54 14.31 6.46
C PHE A 39 7.99 14.22 6.96
N ALA A 40 8.90 15.07 6.43
CA ALA A 40 10.32 15.12 6.76
C ALA A 40 11.09 13.80 6.52
N ILE A 41 10.63 12.97 5.56
CA ILE A 41 11.22 11.66 5.24
C ILE A 41 12.58 11.82 4.53
N THR A 42 12.72 12.83 3.65
CA THR A 42 13.91 13.07 2.83
C THR A 42 14.79 14.22 3.34
N LYS A 43 14.58 14.62 4.60
CA LYS A 43 15.35 15.70 5.22
C LYS A 43 16.86 15.39 5.24
N GLY A 44 17.67 16.31 4.72
CA GLY A 44 19.13 16.16 4.61
C GLY A 44 19.60 15.52 3.31
N PHE A 45 18.70 15.00 2.47
CA PHE A 45 19.08 14.33 1.23
C PHE A 45 19.62 15.33 0.19
N LEU A 46 19.10 16.55 0.15
CA LEU A 46 19.60 17.58 -0.78
C LEU A 46 21.09 17.89 -0.52
N GLU A 47 21.49 18.02 0.72
CA GLU A 47 22.86 18.30 1.13
C GLU A 47 23.80 17.15 0.80
N GLU A 48 23.33 15.92 0.89
CA GLU A 48 24.15 14.72 0.66
C GLU A 48 24.22 14.34 -0.82
N PHE A 49 23.09 14.30 -1.52
CA PHE A 49 23.02 13.79 -2.90
C PHE A 49 23.02 14.89 -3.99
N GLY A 50 22.79 16.12 -3.59
CA GLY A 50 22.77 17.30 -4.48
C GLY A 50 21.50 17.46 -5.31
N PRO A 51 21.35 18.62 -5.97
CA PRO A 51 20.10 19.03 -6.63
C PRO A 51 19.77 18.25 -7.92
N ASN A 52 20.71 17.47 -8.45
CA ASN A 52 20.44 16.62 -9.61
C ASN A 52 19.79 15.29 -9.23
N ARG A 53 19.79 14.96 -7.95
CA ARG A 53 19.23 13.69 -7.43
C ARG A 53 18.11 13.87 -6.41
N VAL A 54 17.92 15.10 -5.92
CA VAL A 54 16.84 15.48 -5.01
C VAL A 54 16.20 16.73 -5.59
N ILE A 55 15.03 16.59 -6.19
CA ILE A 55 14.44 17.61 -7.05
C ILE A 55 13.10 18.08 -6.48
N ASP A 56 13.00 19.37 -6.16
CA ASP A 56 11.70 20.01 -5.95
C ASP A 56 11.03 20.30 -7.28
N THR A 57 9.77 19.94 -7.40
CA THR A 57 8.95 20.22 -8.58
C THR A 57 7.97 21.36 -8.29
N PRO A 58 7.51 22.09 -9.31
CA PRO A 58 6.29 22.88 -9.15
C PRO A 58 5.09 21.97 -8.91
N ILE A 59 3.98 22.52 -8.38
CA ILE A 59 2.70 21.82 -8.27
C ILE A 59 2.15 21.61 -9.68
N SER A 60 2.47 20.44 -10.25
CA SER A 60 2.10 20.04 -11.60
C SER A 60 2.32 18.53 -11.76
N GLU A 61 1.44 17.74 -11.20
CA GLU A 61 1.60 16.28 -11.06
C GLU A 61 1.67 15.60 -12.44
N GLU A 62 0.87 16.02 -13.41
CA GLU A 62 0.97 15.54 -14.80
C GLU A 62 2.37 15.79 -15.37
N GLY A 63 2.90 16.98 -15.13
CA GLY A 63 4.22 17.40 -15.66
C GLY A 63 5.36 16.58 -15.06
N PHE A 64 5.46 16.51 -13.73
CA PHE A 64 6.59 15.84 -13.11
C PHE A 64 6.50 14.30 -13.16
N VAL A 65 5.30 13.70 -13.11
CA VAL A 65 5.14 12.26 -13.34
C VAL A 65 5.49 11.91 -14.79
N GLY A 66 5.06 12.73 -15.76
CA GLY A 66 5.44 12.55 -17.17
C GLY A 66 6.96 12.66 -17.40
N MET A 67 7.62 13.60 -16.71
CA MET A 67 9.08 13.73 -16.74
C MET A 67 9.76 12.48 -16.17
N ALA A 68 9.24 11.93 -15.07
CA ALA A 68 9.75 10.69 -14.46
C ALA A 68 9.61 9.49 -15.40
N VAL A 69 8.47 9.34 -16.08
CA VAL A 69 8.27 8.30 -17.11
C VAL A 69 9.34 8.41 -18.19
N GLY A 70 9.55 9.62 -18.74
CA GLY A 70 10.58 9.86 -19.76
C GLY A 70 12.00 9.56 -19.26
N ALA A 71 12.32 9.94 -18.01
CA ALA A 71 13.61 9.64 -17.38
C ALA A 71 13.82 8.14 -17.19
N ALA A 72 12.78 7.41 -16.73
CA ALA A 72 12.81 5.96 -16.57
C ALA A 72 13.05 5.25 -17.92
N MET A 73 12.35 5.68 -18.98
CA MET A 73 12.57 5.16 -20.34
C MET A 73 14.01 5.35 -20.84
N ARG A 74 14.75 6.32 -20.28
CA ARG A 74 16.16 6.56 -20.58
C ARG A 74 17.11 5.84 -19.63
N GLY A 75 16.59 4.97 -18.75
CA GLY A 75 17.38 4.10 -17.88
C GLY A 75 17.74 4.72 -16.53
N LEU A 76 17.11 5.84 -16.14
CA LEU A 76 17.14 6.34 -14.77
C LEU A 76 16.08 5.62 -13.92
N ARG A 77 16.16 5.78 -12.58
CA ARG A 77 15.24 5.15 -11.62
C ARG A 77 14.60 6.23 -10.73
N PRO A 78 13.59 6.95 -11.24
CA PRO A 78 12.90 7.95 -10.46
C PRO A 78 12.04 7.34 -9.36
N VAL A 79 12.14 7.91 -8.16
CA VAL A 79 11.17 7.74 -7.10
C VAL A 79 10.42 9.05 -6.96
N VAL A 80 9.18 9.04 -7.39
CA VAL A 80 8.30 10.21 -7.42
C VAL A 80 7.38 10.17 -6.22
N GLU A 81 7.19 11.29 -5.54
CA GLU A 81 6.18 11.41 -4.50
C GLU A 81 5.02 12.28 -4.99
N LEU A 82 3.81 11.73 -4.96
CA LEU A 82 2.58 12.52 -4.91
C LEU A 82 2.36 12.99 -3.47
N MET A 83 1.85 14.19 -3.29
CA MET A 83 1.53 14.69 -1.95
C MET A 83 0.49 13.81 -1.25
N TYR A 84 -0.51 13.34 -2.02
CA TYR A 84 -1.56 12.40 -1.63
C TYR A 84 -1.97 11.52 -2.82
N ASP A 85 -2.44 10.30 -2.57
CA ASP A 85 -2.97 9.41 -3.61
C ASP A 85 -4.21 9.99 -4.32
N ASP A 86 -4.95 10.86 -3.64
CA ASP A 86 -6.05 11.65 -4.19
C ASP A 86 -5.67 12.37 -5.51
N PHE A 87 -4.40 12.78 -5.64
CA PHE A 87 -3.89 13.50 -6.81
C PHE A 87 -3.46 12.60 -7.98
N ALA A 88 -3.71 11.30 -7.89
CA ALA A 88 -3.52 10.38 -9.01
C ALA A 88 -4.35 10.79 -10.25
N THR A 89 -5.47 11.49 -10.04
CA THR A 89 -6.28 12.02 -11.13
C THR A 89 -5.59 13.15 -11.91
N GLU A 90 -4.72 13.93 -11.25
CA GLU A 90 -3.95 15.01 -11.88
C GLU A 90 -2.82 14.47 -12.78
N CYS A 91 -2.35 13.25 -12.54
CA CYS A 91 -1.31 12.61 -13.35
C CYS A 91 -1.80 11.33 -14.06
N ALA A 92 -3.10 11.24 -14.33
CA ALA A 92 -3.72 10.03 -14.87
C ALA A 92 -3.13 9.59 -16.22
N ASP A 93 -2.91 10.50 -17.17
CA ASP A 93 -2.36 10.11 -18.48
C ASP A 93 -0.92 9.60 -18.37
N PRO A 94 0.06 10.32 -17.82
CA PRO A 94 1.42 9.82 -17.73
C PRO A 94 1.54 8.52 -16.93
N LEU A 95 0.68 8.31 -15.94
CA LEU A 95 0.71 7.10 -15.13
C LEU A 95 0.01 5.93 -15.82
N PHE A 96 -1.27 6.06 -16.14
CA PHE A 96 -2.11 4.95 -16.60
C PHE A 96 -2.01 4.67 -18.10
N ASN A 97 -1.73 5.68 -18.92
CA ASN A 97 -1.60 5.52 -20.35
C ASN A 97 -0.15 5.35 -20.81
N GLN A 98 0.80 5.96 -20.11
CA GLN A 98 2.20 5.89 -20.50
C GLN A 98 2.98 4.87 -19.66
N ALA A 99 3.19 5.10 -18.36
CA ALA A 99 4.00 4.22 -17.52
C ALA A 99 3.51 2.78 -17.56
N ALA A 100 2.21 2.55 -17.37
CA ALA A 100 1.62 1.21 -17.34
C ALA A 100 1.75 0.45 -18.67
N LYS A 101 1.72 1.14 -19.82
CA LYS A 101 1.52 0.50 -21.13
C LYS A 101 2.75 0.48 -22.03
N ILE A 102 3.73 1.35 -21.83
CA ILE A 102 4.87 1.51 -22.73
C ILE A 102 5.63 0.20 -22.94
N ARG A 103 5.89 -0.56 -21.90
CA ARG A 103 6.60 -1.84 -22.00
C ARG A 103 5.86 -2.82 -22.93
N TYR A 104 4.55 -2.94 -22.76
CA TYR A 104 3.72 -3.78 -23.63
C TYR A 104 3.69 -3.25 -25.07
N MET A 105 3.44 -1.95 -25.26
CA MET A 105 3.32 -1.33 -26.58
C MET A 105 4.61 -1.35 -27.38
N THR A 106 5.76 -1.38 -26.72
CA THR A 106 7.09 -1.46 -27.37
C THR A 106 7.59 -2.90 -27.51
N GLY A 107 6.78 -3.90 -27.16
CA GLY A 107 7.19 -5.31 -27.21
C GLY A 107 8.36 -5.62 -26.28
N GLY A 108 8.45 -4.95 -25.14
CA GLY A 108 9.49 -5.12 -24.13
C GLY A 108 10.81 -4.37 -24.42
N GLN A 109 10.88 -3.59 -25.51
CA GLN A 109 12.09 -2.84 -25.86
C GLN A 109 12.35 -1.65 -24.92
N CYS A 110 11.31 -1.17 -24.23
CA CYS A 110 11.38 -0.09 -23.27
C CYS A 110 10.77 -0.53 -21.95
N SER A 111 11.42 -0.26 -20.84
CA SER A 111 10.89 -0.41 -19.47
C SER A 111 10.68 0.96 -18.82
N VAL A 112 9.89 0.99 -17.75
CA VAL A 112 9.64 2.21 -16.96
C VAL A 112 9.91 1.90 -15.50
N PRO A 113 11.19 1.74 -15.09
CA PRO A 113 11.59 1.45 -13.73
C PRO A 113 11.41 2.67 -12.82
N MET A 114 10.18 2.96 -12.44
CA MET A 114 9.84 4.08 -11.57
C MET A 114 9.01 3.61 -10.37
N VAL A 115 9.14 4.33 -9.26
CA VAL A 115 8.23 4.19 -8.12
C VAL A 115 7.43 5.45 -7.98
N LEU A 116 6.11 5.32 -7.87
CA LEU A 116 5.23 6.40 -7.42
C LEU A 116 4.86 6.13 -5.96
N ARG A 117 5.40 6.92 -5.03
CA ARG A 117 5.00 6.93 -3.63
C ARG A 117 3.78 7.82 -3.48
N ALA A 118 2.76 7.32 -2.81
CA ALA A 118 1.51 8.05 -2.62
C ALA A 118 1.00 7.87 -1.18
N PRO A 119 1.12 8.90 -0.33
CA PRO A 119 0.48 8.92 0.98
C PRO A 119 -1.05 8.86 0.85
N MET A 120 -1.68 7.92 1.55
CA MET A 120 -3.12 7.67 1.47
C MET A 120 -3.82 7.62 2.83
N GLY A 121 -5.14 7.52 2.80
CA GLY A 121 -5.98 7.15 3.93
C GLY A 121 -6.50 8.31 4.75
N ALA A 122 -7.53 8.03 5.52
CA ALA A 122 -8.21 8.96 6.42
C ALA A 122 -7.53 9.06 7.81
N GLY A 123 -8.17 9.75 8.75
CA GLY A 123 -7.77 9.86 10.16
C GLY A 123 -6.91 11.07 10.50
N ARG A 124 -6.57 11.92 9.53
CA ARG A 124 -5.85 13.20 9.78
C ARG A 124 -6.72 14.45 9.65
N ARG A 125 -8.01 14.28 9.45
CA ARG A 125 -8.98 15.38 9.33
C ARG A 125 -8.73 16.27 8.11
N ASN A 126 -8.33 15.65 7.01
CA ASN A 126 -7.96 16.37 5.79
C ASN A 126 -9.11 16.44 4.76
N ALA A 127 -10.31 15.96 5.12
CA ALA A 127 -11.52 15.95 4.28
C ALA A 127 -11.40 15.16 2.97
N GLY A 128 -12.36 15.35 2.06
CA GLY A 128 -12.61 14.46 0.93
C GLY A 128 -11.57 14.41 -0.18
N GLN A 129 -10.65 15.39 -0.23
CA GLN A 129 -9.64 15.47 -1.29
C GLN A 129 -8.22 15.08 -0.82
N HIS A 130 -8.07 14.66 0.45
CA HIS A 130 -6.77 14.33 1.03
C HIS A 130 -6.86 13.13 1.99
N SER A 131 -7.92 12.32 1.87
CA SER A 131 -8.20 11.23 2.81
C SER A 131 -8.76 9.98 2.13
N GLN A 132 -8.57 9.87 0.84
CA GLN A 132 -9.06 8.70 0.11
C GLN A 132 -8.10 7.51 0.31
N SER A 133 -8.59 6.34 -0.06
CA SER A 133 -7.86 5.08 -0.20
C SER A 133 -8.24 4.55 -1.57
N LEU A 134 -7.35 4.71 -2.54
CA LEU A 134 -7.60 4.52 -3.98
C LEU A 134 -6.91 3.28 -4.55
N GLU A 135 -6.68 2.25 -3.74
CA GLU A 135 -5.97 1.04 -4.12
C GLU A 135 -6.55 0.40 -5.38
N ASN A 136 -7.89 0.28 -5.44
CA ASN A 136 -8.58 -0.29 -6.60
C ASN A 136 -8.36 0.50 -7.89
N PHE A 137 -8.22 1.82 -7.78
CA PHE A 137 -7.97 2.69 -8.93
C PHE A 137 -6.63 2.35 -9.59
N PHE A 138 -5.58 2.16 -8.79
CA PHE A 138 -4.28 1.75 -9.29
C PHE A 138 -4.26 0.29 -9.75
N CYS A 139 -4.93 -0.62 -9.04
CA CYS A 139 -4.98 -2.03 -9.37
C CYS A 139 -5.72 -2.32 -10.69
N HIS A 140 -6.61 -1.41 -11.11
CA HIS A 140 -7.39 -1.57 -12.35
C HIS A 140 -6.56 -1.50 -13.63
N PHE A 141 -5.37 -0.86 -13.61
CA PHE A 141 -4.58 -0.63 -14.82
C PHE A 141 -3.49 -1.69 -15.03
N PRO A 142 -3.64 -2.62 -16.02
CA PRO A 142 -2.61 -3.59 -16.34
C PRO A 142 -1.28 -2.93 -16.68
N GLY A 143 -0.18 -3.46 -16.10
CA GLY A 143 1.18 -2.94 -16.26
C GLY A 143 1.71 -2.18 -15.05
N LEU A 144 0.86 -1.81 -14.10
CA LEU A 144 1.28 -1.30 -12.80
C LEU A 144 1.42 -2.44 -11.78
N LYS A 145 2.38 -2.31 -10.88
CA LYS A 145 2.46 -3.08 -9.64
C LYS A 145 1.99 -2.19 -8.48
N VAL A 146 1.30 -2.76 -7.50
CA VAL A 146 0.72 -1.99 -6.38
C VAL A 146 1.05 -2.68 -5.06
N VAL A 147 1.63 -1.94 -4.12
CA VAL A 147 1.97 -2.42 -2.79
C VAL A 147 1.49 -1.47 -1.71
N ALA A 148 1.08 -2.00 -0.56
CA ALA A 148 0.51 -1.26 0.54
C ALA A 148 1.00 -1.83 1.90
N PRO A 149 2.21 -1.47 2.36
CA PRO A 149 2.81 -2.02 3.57
C PRO A 149 2.04 -1.62 4.84
N CYS A 150 2.02 -2.52 5.83
CA CYS A 150 1.41 -2.28 7.15
C CYS A 150 2.42 -1.97 8.26
N SER A 151 3.72 -2.16 8.03
CA SER A 151 4.77 -2.13 9.06
C SER A 151 6.06 -1.46 8.56
N ALA A 152 6.97 -1.14 9.48
CA ALA A 152 8.28 -0.56 9.15
C ALA A 152 9.17 -1.57 8.40
N GLU A 153 9.12 -2.86 8.77
CA GLU A 153 9.82 -3.93 8.06
C GLU A 153 9.36 -4.03 6.61
N ASP A 154 8.03 -4.09 6.41
CA ASP A 154 7.44 -4.21 5.09
C ASP A 154 7.71 -2.97 4.24
N ALA A 155 7.56 -1.77 4.81
CA ALA A 155 7.81 -0.52 4.10
C ALA A 155 9.24 -0.43 3.57
N LYS A 156 10.25 -0.76 4.40
CA LYS A 156 11.65 -0.75 3.97
C LYS A 156 11.95 -1.81 2.93
N GLY A 157 11.56 -3.05 3.18
CA GLY A 157 11.89 -4.18 2.32
C GLY A 157 11.20 -4.13 0.96
N LEU A 158 9.91 -3.78 0.92
CA LEU A 158 9.14 -3.64 -0.31
C LEU A 158 9.57 -2.42 -1.14
N LEU A 159 9.88 -1.27 -0.51
CA LEU A 159 10.34 -0.09 -1.23
C LEU A 159 11.67 -0.33 -1.93
N LYS A 160 12.61 -1.01 -1.29
CA LYS A 160 13.88 -1.39 -1.93
C LYS A 160 13.65 -2.31 -3.13
N THR A 161 12.74 -3.28 -3.02
CA THR A 161 12.35 -4.13 -4.15
C THR A 161 11.69 -3.33 -5.25
N ALA A 162 10.79 -2.42 -4.92
CA ALA A 162 10.11 -1.55 -5.88
C ALA A 162 11.09 -0.67 -6.67
N ILE A 163 12.09 -0.08 -6.01
CA ILE A 163 13.12 0.75 -6.68
C ILE A 163 13.98 -0.10 -7.63
N ARG A 164 14.18 -1.39 -7.31
CA ARG A 164 14.97 -2.32 -8.13
C ARG A 164 14.17 -2.96 -9.27
N ASP A 165 12.86 -2.81 -9.28
CA ASP A 165 11.99 -3.39 -10.31
C ASP A 165 12.13 -2.67 -11.68
N GLU A 166 11.86 -3.38 -12.76
CA GLU A 166 11.91 -2.84 -14.13
C GLU A 166 10.55 -2.31 -14.62
N ASP A 167 9.48 -2.56 -13.86
CA ASP A 167 8.12 -2.09 -14.12
C ASP A 167 7.73 -0.99 -13.13
N PRO A 168 6.75 -0.13 -13.47
CA PRO A 168 6.29 0.91 -12.57
C PRO A 168 5.59 0.31 -11.33
N VAL A 169 6.00 0.75 -10.15
CA VAL A 169 5.43 0.33 -8.86
C VAL A 169 4.75 1.51 -8.17
N ILE A 170 3.49 1.34 -7.81
CA ILE A 170 2.75 2.26 -6.95
C ILE A 170 2.96 1.81 -5.51
N PHE A 171 3.51 2.67 -4.69
CA PHE A 171 3.84 2.42 -3.30
C PHE A 171 2.93 3.24 -2.39
N LEU A 172 1.86 2.62 -1.90
CA LEU A 172 0.81 3.26 -1.11
C LEU A 172 1.19 3.30 0.37
N GLU A 173 1.23 4.49 0.95
CA GLU A 173 1.73 4.73 2.31
C GLU A 173 0.64 5.31 3.20
N HIS A 174 0.08 4.51 4.12
CA HIS A 174 -0.95 5.06 4.99
C HIS A 174 -0.36 6.08 5.99
N LYS A 175 -0.83 7.31 5.92
CA LYS A 175 -0.31 8.47 6.69
C LYS A 175 -0.26 8.26 8.21
N LEU A 176 -1.23 7.54 8.77
CA LEU A 176 -1.24 7.25 10.21
C LEU A 176 -0.18 6.23 10.63
N LEU A 177 0.32 5.42 9.70
CA LEU A 177 1.39 4.47 10.00
C LEU A 177 2.76 5.12 10.10
N TYR A 178 2.98 6.33 9.58
CA TYR A 178 4.29 6.99 9.60
C TYR A 178 4.92 7.08 10.99
N ALA A 179 4.12 7.29 12.04
CA ALA A 179 4.59 7.35 13.43
C ALA A 179 4.64 5.99 14.13
N HIS A 180 4.11 4.93 13.49
CA HIS A 180 4.14 3.58 14.06
C HIS A 180 5.58 3.08 14.17
N LYS A 181 5.92 2.51 15.33
CA LYS A 181 7.27 2.03 15.66
C LYS A 181 7.30 0.52 15.74
N GLU A 182 8.26 -0.08 15.05
CA GLU A 182 8.48 -1.51 15.05
C GLU A 182 9.97 -1.83 15.11
N GLU A 183 10.33 -3.02 15.58
CA GLU A 183 11.68 -3.56 15.47
C GLU A 183 11.89 -4.15 14.08
N ILE A 184 12.94 -3.73 13.39
CA ILE A 184 13.32 -4.23 12.08
C ILE A 184 14.76 -4.78 12.10
N PRO A 185 15.13 -5.70 11.16
CA PRO A 185 16.51 -6.13 11.00
C PRO A 185 17.45 -4.97 10.69
N GLU A 186 18.66 -4.99 11.25
CA GLU A 186 19.73 -4.04 10.90
C GLU A 186 20.50 -4.44 9.64
N VAL A 187 20.48 -5.73 9.29
CA VAL A 187 21.09 -6.22 8.07
C VAL A 187 20.30 -5.78 6.84
N GLU A 188 20.97 -5.69 5.70
CA GLU A 188 20.28 -5.42 4.45
C GLU A 188 19.29 -6.54 4.13
N TYR A 189 18.09 -6.16 3.71
CA TYR A 189 17.06 -7.09 3.25
C TYR A 189 16.13 -6.42 2.23
N THR A 190 15.49 -7.26 1.46
CA THR A 190 14.37 -6.91 0.56
C THR A 190 13.22 -7.86 0.80
N ILE A 191 12.02 -7.46 0.42
CA ILE A 191 10.82 -8.30 0.46
C ILE A 191 10.31 -8.39 -0.97
N PRO A 192 10.20 -9.60 -1.55
CA PRO A 192 9.66 -9.76 -2.89
C PRO A 192 8.23 -9.25 -3.00
N LEU A 193 7.89 -8.63 -4.14
CA LEU A 193 6.51 -8.28 -4.46
C LEU A 193 5.72 -9.57 -4.74
N GLY A 194 4.42 -9.58 -4.43
CA GLY A 194 3.57 -10.75 -4.61
C GLY A 194 3.75 -11.84 -3.55
N GLN A 195 4.24 -11.48 -2.37
CA GLN A 195 4.32 -12.39 -1.22
C GLN A 195 3.52 -11.83 -0.04
N ALA A 196 2.42 -12.48 0.29
CA ALA A 196 1.64 -12.21 1.49
C ALA A 196 2.37 -12.71 2.76
N LYS A 197 1.91 -12.27 3.93
CA LYS A 197 2.42 -12.71 5.23
C LYS A 197 1.28 -13.04 6.18
N VAL A 198 1.27 -14.26 6.73
CA VAL A 198 0.43 -14.57 7.88
C VAL A 198 1.02 -13.84 9.08
N LYS A 199 0.32 -12.81 9.56
CA LYS A 199 0.71 -12.01 10.74
C LYS A 199 0.26 -12.66 12.04
N ARG A 200 -0.80 -13.44 11.99
CA ARG A 200 -1.31 -14.27 13.07
C ARG A 200 -1.90 -15.55 12.51
N GLU A 201 -1.46 -16.68 12.99
CA GLU A 201 -2.07 -17.99 12.69
C GLU A 201 -3.44 -18.10 13.37
N GLY A 202 -4.37 -18.81 12.72
CA GLY A 202 -5.70 -19.11 13.22
C GLY A 202 -6.35 -20.23 12.43
N LYS A 203 -7.54 -20.68 12.87
CA LYS A 203 -8.21 -21.85 12.29
C LYS A 203 -9.71 -21.66 12.02
N ASP A 204 -10.36 -20.68 12.65
CA ASP A 204 -11.82 -20.54 12.59
C ASP A 204 -12.27 -19.64 11.41
N LEU A 205 -11.47 -18.63 11.04
CA LEU A 205 -11.74 -17.70 9.96
C LEU A 205 -10.46 -16.96 9.57
N THR A 206 -10.29 -16.62 8.28
CA THR A 206 -9.20 -15.77 7.79
C THR A 206 -9.69 -14.32 7.60
N ILE A 207 -9.00 -13.37 8.24
CA ILE A 207 -9.12 -11.93 7.98
C ILE A 207 -8.06 -11.57 6.95
N ILE A 208 -8.48 -11.22 5.73
CA ILE A 208 -7.60 -10.77 4.65
C ILE A 208 -7.57 -9.24 4.67
N SER A 209 -6.37 -8.66 4.69
CA SER A 209 -6.23 -7.21 4.77
C SER A 209 -4.87 -6.72 4.26
N TRP A 210 -4.68 -5.41 4.19
CA TRP A 210 -3.42 -4.74 3.82
C TRP A 210 -3.32 -3.37 4.50
N SER A 211 -2.15 -2.77 4.48
CA SER A 211 -1.92 -1.44 5.03
C SER A 211 -2.34 -1.32 6.50
N ARG A 212 -2.90 -0.19 6.91
CA ARG A 212 -3.32 0.08 8.29
C ARG A 212 -4.30 -0.94 8.84
N GLU A 213 -5.22 -1.43 8.01
CA GLU A 213 -6.29 -2.32 8.44
C GLU A 213 -5.78 -3.68 8.96
N VAL A 214 -4.57 -4.09 8.59
CA VAL A 214 -3.89 -5.26 9.20
C VAL A 214 -3.70 -5.07 10.71
N ASN A 215 -3.35 -3.86 11.15
CA ASN A 215 -3.18 -3.58 12.58
C ASN A 215 -4.52 -3.63 13.32
N PHE A 216 -5.60 -3.15 12.71
CA PHE A 216 -6.95 -3.27 13.26
C PHE A 216 -7.44 -4.72 13.28
N ALA A 217 -7.11 -5.51 12.25
CA ALA A 217 -7.39 -6.95 12.23
C ALA A 217 -6.66 -7.70 13.38
N LEU A 218 -5.40 -7.35 13.65
CA LEU A 218 -4.65 -7.91 14.78
C LEU A 218 -5.22 -7.50 16.15
N GLU A 219 -5.75 -6.29 16.27
CA GLU A 219 -6.44 -5.84 17.48
C GLU A 219 -7.78 -6.58 17.66
N ALA A 220 -8.57 -6.69 16.61
CA ALA A 220 -9.81 -7.47 16.60
C ALA A 220 -9.56 -8.95 16.95
N ALA A 221 -8.48 -9.52 16.42
CA ALA A 221 -8.10 -10.92 16.72
C ALA A 221 -7.84 -11.16 18.21
N LYS A 222 -7.22 -10.20 18.91
CA LYS A 222 -7.02 -10.27 20.38
C LYS A 222 -8.34 -10.28 21.15
N THR A 223 -9.31 -9.49 20.71
CA THR A 223 -10.65 -9.45 21.32
C THR A 223 -11.39 -10.77 21.08
N LEU A 224 -11.35 -11.29 19.84
CA LEU A 224 -11.98 -12.55 19.47
C LEU A 224 -11.37 -13.75 20.20
N GLU A 225 -10.06 -13.76 20.42
CA GLU A 225 -9.36 -14.80 21.18
C GLU A 225 -9.89 -14.91 22.62
N GLN A 226 -10.22 -13.78 23.28
CA GLN A 226 -10.83 -13.79 24.60
C GLN A 226 -12.22 -14.41 24.62
N GLU A 227 -12.90 -14.47 23.48
CA GLU A 227 -14.19 -15.09 23.29
C GLU A 227 -14.08 -16.53 22.73
N GLY A 228 -12.86 -17.06 22.61
CA GLY A 228 -12.61 -18.42 22.12
C GLY A 228 -12.71 -18.57 20.60
N ILE A 229 -12.59 -17.48 19.85
CA ILE A 229 -12.57 -17.47 18.37
C ILE A 229 -11.13 -17.25 17.90
N ASP A 230 -10.59 -18.20 17.15
CA ASP A 230 -9.20 -18.23 16.71
C ASP A 230 -9.07 -17.84 15.23
N VAL A 231 -8.93 -16.54 14.96
CA VAL A 231 -8.85 -16.01 13.59
C VAL A 231 -7.41 -15.92 13.10
N GLU A 232 -7.22 -16.23 11.81
CA GLU A 232 -5.99 -15.93 11.08
C GLU A 232 -6.03 -14.49 10.57
N VAL A 233 -4.87 -13.83 10.54
CA VAL A 233 -4.71 -12.52 9.88
C VAL A 233 -3.68 -12.63 8.77
N LEU A 234 -4.13 -12.51 7.54
CA LEU A 234 -3.33 -12.53 6.32
C LEU A 234 -3.13 -11.10 5.80
N ASP A 235 -1.88 -10.63 5.82
CA ASP A 235 -1.46 -9.37 5.23
C ASP A 235 -1.02 -9.59 3.78
N LEU A 236 -1.72 -8.99 2.84
CA LEU A 236 -1.42 -9.15 1.41
C LEU A 236 -0.12 -8.45 1.00
N ARG A 237 0.26 -7.33 1.61
CA ARG A 237 1.44 -6.51 1.29
C ARG A 237 1.44 -5.98 -0.14
N SER A 238 1.24 -6.87 -1.13
CA SER A 238 1.15 -6.58 -2.56
C SER A 238 -0.26 -6.88 -3.05
N LEU A 239 -0.87 -5.91 -3.70
CA LEU A 239 -2.17 -6.07 -4.35
C LEU A 239 -2.00 -6.49 -5.81
N VAL A 240 -0.96 -5.98 -6.48
CA VAL A 240 -0.54 -6.40 -7.82
C VAL A 240 1.00 -6.50 -7.85
N PRO A 241 1.58 -7.69 -8.10
CA PRO A 241 0.93 -8.99 -8.18
C PRO A 241 0.38 -9.47 -6.84
N LEU A 242 -0.71 -10.24 -6.89
CA LEU A 242 -1.35 -10.82 -5.72
C LEU A 242 -0.75 -12.20 -5.39
N ASP A 243 -0.59 -12.51 -4.10
CA ASP A 243 -0.25 -13.87 -3.63
C ASP A 243 -1.49 -14.73 -3.50
N TRP A 244 -2.03 -15.15 -4.65
CA TRP A 244 -3.22 -15.99 -4.69
C TRP A 244 -3.03 -17.34 -3.98
N ASN A 245 -1.81 -17.88 -4.00
CA ASN A 245 -1.52 -19.15 -3.32
C ASN A 245 -1.64 -19.03 -1.80
N ALA A 246 -1.20 -17.91 -1.22
CA ALA A 246 -1.36 -17.66 0.21
C ALA A 246 -2.84 -17.50 0.59
N ILE A 247 -3.64 -16.77 -0.20
CA ILE A 247 -5.09 -16.63 0.00
C ILE A 247 -5.76 -18.02 -0.03
N LYS A 248 -5.48 -18.79 -1.06
CA LYS A 248 -6.02 -20.15 -1.21
C LYS A 248 -5.66 -21.05 -0.03
N ALA A 249 -4.39 -21.06 0.37
CA ALA A 249 -3.94 -21.86 1.51
C ALA A 249 -4.63 -21.48 2.83
N SER A 250 -4.81 -20.18 3.07
CA SER A 250 -5.51 -19.67 4.25
C SER A 250 -6.98 -20.05 4.26
N ILE A 251 -7.68 -19.87 3.14
CA ILE A 251 -9.11 -20.19 3.03
C ILE A 251 -9.35 -21.69 3.13
N SER A 252 -8.56 -22.53 2.44
CA SER A 252 -8.68 -23.99 2.55
C SER A 252 -8.42 -24.53 3.98
N LYS A 253 -7.72 -23.76 4.81
CA LYS A 253 -7.51 -24.07 6.23
C LYS A 253 -8.68 -23.66 7.13
N THR A 254 -9.25 -22.48 6.90
CA THR A 254 -10.21 -21.85 7.81
C THR A 254 -11.67 -21.93 7.34
N HIS A 255 -11.90 -22.21 6.06
CA HIS A 255 -13.19 -22.32 5.38
C HIS A 255 -14.12 -21.10 5.52
N ASN A 256 -13.65 -20.02 6.13
CA ASN A 256 -14.38 -18.77 6.31
C ASN A 256 -13.43 -17.59 6.10
N ALA A 257 -13.89 -16.53 5.47
CA ALA A 257 -13.09 -15.34 5.25
C ALA A 257 -13.90 -14.04 5.37
N ILE A 258 -13.23 -13.00 5.85
CA ILE A 258 -13.65 -11.61 5.66
C ILE A 258 -12.51 -10.81 5.03
N ILE A 259 -12.85 -9.76 4.29
CA ILE A 259 -11.87 -8.83 3.72
C ILE A 259 -12.07 -7.47 4.37
N VAL A 260 -10.99 -6.89 4.89
CA VAL A 260 -11.02 -5.61 5.59
C VAL A 260 -10.17 -4.58 4.83
N SER A 261 -10.78 -3.44 4.49
CA SER A 261 -10.15 -2.38 3.70
C SER A 261 -10.70 -1.03 4.10
N GLU A 262 -9.88 0.01 4.06
CA GLU A 262 -10.34 1.39 4.29
C GLU A 262 -11.08 1.99 3.10
N GLU A 263 -10.91 1.43 1.90
CA GLU A 263 -11.60 1.88 0.68
C GLU A 263 -13.12 2.00 0.89
N VAL A 264 -13.75 2.88 0.12
CA VAL A 264 -15.22 2.86 0.00
C VAL A 264 -15.68 1.51 -0.54
N LYS A 265 -16.73 0.92 0.05
CA LYS A 265 -17.17 -0.45 -0.27
C LYS A 265 -17.51 -0.68 -1.74
N ARG A 266 -18.02 0.38 -2.42
CA ARG A 266 -18.41 0.30 -3.83
C ARG A 266 -17.19 0.34 -4.74
N GLY A 267 -17.01 -0.69 -5.55
CA GLY A 267 -15.90 -0.77 -6.50
C GLY A 267 -14.52 -0.90 -5.85
N SER A 268 -14.45 -1.35 -4.60
CA SER A 268 -13.19 -1.59 -3.89
C SER A 268 -12.44 -2.79 -4.42
N PHE A 269 -11.13 -2.86 -4.19
CA PHE A 269 -10.31 -4.05 -4.43
C PHE A 269 -10.79 -5.24 -3.57
N ALA A 270 -11.34 -4.97 -2.38
CA ALA A 270 -12.02 -5.98 -1.58
C ALA A 270 -13.22 -6.61 -2.31
N GLY A 271 -13.88 -5.86 -3.21
CA GLY A 271 -14.95 -6.39 -4.06
C GLY A 271 -14.44 -7.37 -5.10
N GLU A 272 -13.32 -7.06 -5.74
CA GLU A 272 -12.64 -7.97 -6.68
C GLU A 272 -12.20 -9.25 -6.00
N LEU A 273 -11.48 -9.16 -4.88
CA LEU A 273 -11.06 -10.34 -4.11
C LEU A 273 -12.24 -11.22 -3.68
N SER A 274 -13.34 -10.62 -3.24
CA SER A 274 -14.54 -11.38 -2.85
C SER A 274 -15.16 -12.12 -4.03
N ALA A 275 -15.13 -11.53 -5.23
CA ALA A 275 -15.59 -12.18 -6.46
C ALA A 275 -14.66 -13.34 -6.86
N GLU A 276 -13.36 -13.10 -6.90
CA GLU A 276 -12.35 -14.11 -7.27
C GLU A 276 -12.36 -15.31 -6.29
N ILE A 277 -12.46 -15.06 -4.98
CA ILE A 277 -12.63 -16.13 -3.98
C ILE A 277 -13.91 -16.92 -4.25
N SER A 278 -15.00 -16.24 -4.59
CA SER A 278 -16.28 -16.93 -4.87
C SER A 278 -16.23 -17.75 -6.16
N GLU A 279 -15.45 -17.34 -7.17
CA GLU A 279 -15.29 -18.07 -8.42
C GLU A 279 -14.33 -19.26 -8.29
N GLU A 280 -13.18 -19.05 -7.65
CA GLU A 280 -12.09 -20.03 -7.61
C GLU A 280 -12.16 -20.99 -6.41
N LEU A 281 -12.78 -20.56 -5.30
CA LEU A 281 -12.78 -21.27 -4.03
C LEU A 281 -14.20 -21.53 -3.49
N PHE A 282 -15.21 -21.56 -4.38
CA PHE A 282 -16.62 -21.77 -4.01
C PHE A 282 -16.84 -22.96 -3.09
N ASP A 283 -16.21 -24.10 -3.39
CA ASP A 283 -16.34 -25.35 -2.62
C ASP A 283 -15.50 -25.36 -1.32
N GLU A 284 -14.68 -24.34 -1.09
CA GLU A 284 -13.80 -24.24 0.08
C GLU A 284 -14.36 -23.31 1.17
N VAL A 285 -15.41 -22.52 0.87
CA VAL A 285 -15.98 -21.56 1.81
C VAL A 285 -17.35 -22.00 2.34
N ASP A 286 -17.52 -21.96 3.66
CA ASP A 286 -18.77 -22.33 4.34
C ASP A 286 -19.80 -21.19 4.37
N ALA A 287 -19.37 -19.95 4.11
CA ALA A 287 -20.20 -18.76 4.11
C ALA A 287 -19.74 -17.73 3.05
N PRO A 288 -20.62 -16.82 2.60
CA PRO A 288 -20.22 -15.73 1.73
C PRO A 288 -19.12 -14.88 2.38
N VAL A 289 -18.11 -14.48 1.59
CA VAL A 289 -17.02 -13.59 2.04
C VAL A 289 -17.58 -12.22 2.35
N GLU A 290 -17.56 -11.80 3.61
CA GLU A 290 -18.02 -10.47 4.02
C GLU A 290 -16.93 -9.44 3.82
N ARG A 291 -17.29 -8.25 3.28
CA ARG A 291 -16.40 -7.11 3.11
C ARG A 291 -16.68 -6.05 4.15
N VAL A 292 -15.68 -5.74 4.98
CA VAL A 292 -15.70 -4.68 5.99
C VAL A 292 -14.90 -3.51 5.43
N CYS A 293 -15.60 -2.52 4.89
CA CYS A 293 -15.00 -1.41 4.14
C CYS A 293 -15.58 -0.08 4.59
N GLY A 294 -14.95 1.02 4.17
CA GLY A 294 -15.44 2.36 4.37
C GLY A 294 -16.82 2.61 3.74
N LEU A 295 -17.52 3.60 4.26
CA LEU A 295 -18.82 4.02 3.77
C LEU A 295 -18.70 4.63 2.35
N ASN A 296 -19.79 4.55 1.55
CA ASN A 296 -19.82 5.15 0.21
C ASN A 296 -20.09 6.67 0.27
N ILE A 297 -19.24 7.40 1.00
CA ILE A 297 -19.32 8.86 1.15
C ILE A 297 -17.93 9.48 0.98
N CYS A 298 -17.86 10.78 0.71
CA CYS A 298 -16.61 11.52 0.82
C CYS A 298 -16.17 11.59 2.28
N SER A 299 -14.87 11.49 2.56
CA SER A 299 -14.35 11.59 3.93
C SER A 299 -14.71 12.96 4.54
N PRO A 300 -15.40 12.98 5.69
CA PRO A 300 -15.78 14.23 6.35
C PRO A 300 -14.58 14.94 6.99
N PHE A 301 -14.68 16.26 7.17
CA PHE A 301 -13.69 17.06 7.91
C PHE A 301 -13.85 16.91 9.42
N SER A 302 -15.08 16.72 9.91
CA SER A 302 -15.37 16.57 11.34
C SER A 302 -14.73 15.29 11.87
N PRO A 303 -13.94 15.34 12.97
CA PRO A 303 -13.31 14.17 13.55
C PRO A 303 -14.28 13.03 13.86
N VAL A 304 -15.43 13.35 14.46
CA VAL A 304 -16.45 12.36 14.82
C VAL A 304 -17.05 11.68 13.59
N LEU A 305 -17.31 12.45 12.54
CA LEU A 305 -17.88 11.89 11.31
C LEU A 305 -16.82 11.15 10.48
N GLU A 306 -15.56 11.61 10.50
CA GLU A 306 -14.48 10.89 9.82
C GLU A 306 -14.24 9.53 10.49
N ASP A 307 -14.26 9.46 11.84
CA ASP A 307 -14.10 8.21 12.57
C ASP A 307 -15.21 7.19 12.26
N GLU A 308 -16.44 7.64 11.92
CA GLU A 308 -17.54 6.75 11.50
C GLU A 308 -17.43 6.28 10.03
N ASN A 309 -16.49 6.85 9.24
CA ASN A 309 -16.42 6.60 7.80
C ASN A 309 -15.67 5.32 7.42
N PHE A 310 -14.78 4.83 8.22
CA PHE A 310 -13.93 3.68 7.92
C PHE A 310 -14.01 2.60 9.01
N PRO A 311 -13.62 1.32 8.70
CA PRO A 311 -13.70 0.22 9.64
C PRO A 311 -12.86 0.44 10.90
N HIS A 312 -13.38 -0.03 12.03
CA HIS A 312 -12.67 -0.12 13.29
C HIS A 312 -12.58 -1.58 13.78
N PRO A 313 -11.72 -1.91 14.77
CA PRO A 313 -11.63 -3.26 15.30
C PRO A 313 -12.97 -3.86 15.75
N ALA A 314 -13.89 -3.05 16.27
CA ALA A 314 -15.23 -3.49 16.68
C ALA A 314 -16.08 -3.97 15.49
N ASP A 315 -15.97 -3.31 14.33
CA ASP A 315 -16.69 -3.70 13.11
C ASP A 315 -16.18 -5.03 12.58
N ILE A 316 -14.87 -5.24 12.65
CA ILE A 316 -14.21 -6.50 12.29
C ILE A 316 -14.69 -7.63 13.20
N VAL A 317 -14.70 -7.41 14.51
CA VAL A 317 -15.23 -8.39 15.48
C VAL A 317 -16.69 -8.73 15.16
N ALA A 318 -17.52 -7.73 14.90
CA ALA A 318 -18.93 -7.94 14.56
C ALA A 318 -19.10 -8.74 13.25
N ALA A 319 -18.29 -8.45 12.23
CA ALA A 319 -18.32 -9.18 10.95
C ALA A 319 -17.90 -10.66 11.12
N VAL A 320 -16.81 -10.92 11.85
CA VAL A 320 -16.37 -12.29 12.16
C VAL A 320 -17.47 -13.09 12.83
N LYS A 321 -18.13 -12.49 13.85
CA LYS A 321 -19.26 -13.16 14.54
C LYS A 321 -20.44 -13.45 13.63
N ARG A 322 -20.78 -12.51 12.72
CA ARG A 322 -21.85 -12.76 11.72
C ARG A 322 -21.52 -13.92 10.81
N VAL A 323 -20.31 -13.97 10.26
CA VAL A 323 -19.88 -15.05 9.35
C VAL A 323 -19.87 -16.40 10.08
N LEU A 324 -19.42 -16.45 11.32
CA LEU A 324 -19.38 -17.68 12.12
C LEU A 324 -20.69 -18.03 12.84
N ASN A 325 -21.76 -17.21 12.68
CA ASN A 325 -23.06 -17.40 13.39
C ASN A 325 -22.91 -17.47 14.92
N LYS A 326 -22.06 -16.63 15.51
CA LYS A 326 -21.77 -16.56 16.94
C LYS A 326 -22.18 -15.23 17.58
#